data_8f6fcbc7eaece43efdb463c5c0d16b0e
#
_entry.id   8f6fcbc7eaece43efdb463c5c0d16b0e
#
_cell.length_a   1.000
_cell.length_b   1.000
_cell.length_c   1.000
_cell.angle_alpha   90.00
_cell.angle_beta   90.00
_cell.angle_gamma   90.00
#
_symmetry.space_group_name_H-M   'P 1'
#
loop_
_entity.id
_entity.type
_entity.pdbx_description
1 polymer ?
#
loop_
_entity_poly.entity_id
_entity_poly.type
_entity_poly.pdbx_seq_one_letter_code
_entity_poly.pdbx_strand_id
1 'polypeptide(L)'
;MAQVNDVRASIQVCMFDQYGTVVDMQTGLTEAAAPYLAAKGWKGDPNSFVTWWRRTHFENSMIDALLHREHTSYREIGHRSVAFVLERAGIPYTLDEVGDLVAHIERLRPFPEVPEALARLQRRYPLMVLSNVIPTCWKRRSGITEFRSTV
;
A
#
# COMPACT_ATOMS: atom_id res chain seq x y z
N MET A 1 3.20 33.76 14.34
CA MET A 1 2.01 33.55 13.50
C MET A 1 2.20 33.99 12.04
N ALA A 2 2.99 35.04 11.73
CA ALA A 2 3.24 35.46 10.35
C ALA A 2 3.86 34.39 9.45
N GLN A 3 4.90 33.68 9.89
CA GLN A 3 5.57 32.63 9.10
C GLN A 3 4.65 31.48 8.60
N VAL A 4 3.66 31.07 9.41
CA VAL A 4 2.73 29.98 9.02
C VAL A 4 1.78 30.42 7.91
N ASN A 5 1.38 31.67 7.91
CA ASN A 5 0.50 32.21 6.85
C ASN A 5 1.26 32.37 5.52
N ASP A 6 2.54 32.71 5.55
CA ASP A 6 3.38 32.81 4.36
C ASP A 6 3.60 31.45 3.69
N VAL A 7 3.85 30.40 4.49
CA VAL A 7 3.97 29.02 3.95
C VAL A 7 2.67 28.56 3.31
N ARG A 8 1.52 28.81 3.96
CA ARG A 8 0.20 28.46 3.37
C ARG A 8 -0.09 29.15 2.05
N ALA A 9 0.33 30.40 1.91
CA ALA A 9 0.14 31.16 0.67
C ALA A 9 1.04 30.67 -0.47
N SER A 10 2.19 30.05 -0.15
CA SER A 10 3.14 29.55 -1.14
C SER A 10 2.86 28.10 -1.61
N ILE A 11 1.99 27.34 -0.92
CA ILE A 11 1.65 25.96 -1.32
C ILE A 11 0.89 25.96 -2.66
N GLN A 12 1.43 25.26 -3.64
CA GLN A 12 0.83 25.09 -4.96
C GLN A 12 0.18 23.72 -5.16
N VAL A 13 0.62 22.69 -4.42
CA VAL A 13 0.13 21.31 -4.51
C VAL A 13 0.33 20.59 -3.18
N CYS A 14 -0.59 19.69 -2.84
CA CYS A 14 -0.41 18.75 -1.73
C CYS A 14 -0.11 17.37 -2.29
N MET A 15 1.00 16.79 -1.88
CA MET A 15 1.43 15.47 -2.30
C MET A 15 1.31 14.48 -1.15
N PHE A 16 0.82 13.28 -1.45
CA PHE A 16 0.60 12.24 -0.46
C PHE A 16 1.22 10.92 -0.93
N ASP A 17 1.86 10.19 -0.01
CA ASP A 17 2.06 8.76 -0.19
C ASP A 17 0.72 8.02 -0.05
N GLN A 18 0.66 6.80 -0.57
CA GLN A 18 -0.59 6.03 -0.62
C GLN A 18 -0.72 5.03 0.53
N TYR A 19 0.16 4.03 0.57
CA TYR A 19 -0.01 2.87 1.43
C TYR A 19 0.58 3.09 2.83
N GLY A 20 -0.28 3.04 3.85
CA GLY A 20 0.09 3.34 5.23
C GLY A 20 0.03 4.84 5.57
N THR A 21 -0.28 5.69 4.58
CA THR A 21 -0.47 7.14 4.77
C THR A 21 -1.93 7.54 4.55
N VAL A 22 -2.49 7.28 3.38
CA VAL A 22 -3.91 7.54 3.09
C VAL A 22 -4.75 6.26 3.07
N VAL A 23 -4.12 5.09 2.88
CA VAL A 23 -4.78 3.79 2.84
C VAL A 23 -4.37 2.95 4.04
N ASP A 24 -5.35 2.40 4.77
CA ASP A 24 -5.11 1.48 5.88
C ASP A 24 -4.71 0.10 5.37
N MET A 25 -3.41 -0.03 5.12
CA MET A 25 -2.83 -1.25 4.60
C MET A 25 -2.78 -2.36 5.65
N GLN A 26 -2.51 -2.03 6.92
CA GLN A 26 -2.36 -3.04 7.96
C GLN A 26 -3.69 -3.74 8.24
N THR A 27 -4.72 -2.98 8.53
CA THR A 27 -6.04 -3.54 8.85
C THR A 27 -6.62 -4.28 7.65
N GLY A 28 -6.61 -3.66 6.46
CA GLY A 28 -7.23 -4.26 5.28
C GLY A 28 -6.55 -5.54 4.81
N LEU A 29 -5.23 -5.66 4.87
CA LEU A 29 -4.54 -6.92 4.57
C LEU A 29 -4.74 -7.96 5.67
N THR A 30 -4.84 -7.54 6.95
CA THR A 30 -5.13 -8.46 8.06
C THR A 30 -6.53 -9.07 7.91
N GLU A 31 -7.54 -8.26 7.57
CA GLU A 31 -8.91 -8.73 7.30
C GLU A 31 -8.95 -9.71 6.11
N ALA A 32 -8.16 -9.45 5.08
CA ALA A 32 -8.09 -10.32 3.91
C ALA A 32 -7.34 -11.62 4.18
N ALA A 33 -6.25 -11.59 4.94
CA ALA A 33 -5.42 -12.77 5.21
C ALA A 33 -6.02 -13.68 6.29
N ALA A 34 -6.76 -13.14 7.27
CA ALA A 34 -7.28 -13.90 8.39
C ALA A 34 -8.10 -15.14 8.01
N PRO A 35 -9.10 -15.07 7.10
CA PRO A 35 -9.87 -16.25 6.68
C PRO A 35 -9.01 -17.29 5.95
N TYR A 36 -8.05 -16.86 5.14
CA TYR A 36 -7.12 -17.74 4.46
C TYR A 36 -6.24 -18.51 5.45
N LEU A 37 -5.62 -17.80 6.40
CA LEU A 37 -4.76 -18.38 7.43
C LEU A 37 -5.55 -19.37 8.31
N ALA A 38 -6.79 -19.03 8.67
CA ALA A 38 -7.68 -19.90 9.43
C ALA A 38 -8.03 -21.17 8.64
N ALA A 39 -8.32 -21.06 7.34
CA ALA A 39 -8.61 -22.21 6.48
C ALA A 39 -7.41 -23.17 6.34
N LYS A 40 -6.19 -22.64 6.40
CA LYS A 40 -4.94 -23.43 6.45
C LYS A 40 -4.65 -24.03 7.83
N GLY A 41 -5.50 -23.78 8.84
CA GLY A 41 -5.32 -24.28 10.19
C GLY A 41 -4.22 -23.59 10.99
N TRP A 42 -3.66 -22.50 10.47
CA TRP A 42 -2.63 -21.74 11.15
C TRP A 42 -3.19 -21.04 12.41
N LYS A 43 -2.43 -21.13 13.52
CA LYS A 43 -2.86 -20.66 14.85
C LYS A 43 -2.18 -19.35 15.29
N GLY A 44 -1.32 -18.80 14.46
CA GLY A 44 -0.67 -17.52 14.75
C GLY A 44 -1.61 -16.32 14.61
N ASP A 45 -1.09 -15.15 14.93
CA ASP A 45 -1.83 -13.89 14.82
C ASP A 45 -1.78 -13.32 13.38
N PRO A 46 -2.92 -13.17 12.69
CA PRO A 46 -2.95 -12.62 11.33
C PRO A 46 -2.35 -11.21 11.20
N ASN A 47 -2.44 -10.38 12.25
CA ASN A 47 -1.85 -9.06 12.25
C ASN A 47 -0.31 -9.13 12.22
N SER A 48 0.27 -10.03 13.00
CA SER A 48 1.71 -10.30 12.98
C SER A 48 2.17 -10.86 11.63
N PHE A 49 1.39 -11.77 11.02
CA PHE A 49 1.67 -12.27 9.67
C PHE A 49 1.75 -11.14 8.65
N VAL A 50 0.77 -10.23 8.64
CA VAL A 50 0.73 -9.08 7.74
C VAL A 50 1.87 -8.09 8.03
N THR A 51 2.23 -7.92 9.28
CA THR A 51 3.39 -7.09 9.66
C THR A 51 4.68 -7.65 9.04
N TRP A 52 4.89 -8.97 9.10
CA TRP A 52 6.02 -9.63 8.44
C TRP A 52 5.96 -9.50 6.92
N TRP A 53 4.79 -9.71 6.31
CA TRP A 53 4.60 -9.53 4.88
C TRP A 53 4.98 -8.12 4.43
N ARG A 54 4.44 -7.08 5.07
CA ARG A 54 4.72 -5.68 4.75
C ARG A 54 6.20 -5.34 4.91
N ARG A 55 6.80 -5.81 6.01
CA ARG A 55 8.23 -5.61 6.26
C ARG A 55 9.09 -6.28 5.18
N THR A 56 8.82 -7.54 4.86
CA THR A 56 9.52 -8.28 3.81
C THR A 56 9.36 -7.59 2.45
N HIS A 57 8.16 -7.10 2.13
CA HIS A 57 7.90 -6.34 0.91
C HIS A 57 8.76 -5.07 0.85
N PHE A 58 8.77 -4.29 1.93
CA PHE A 58 9.55 -3.05 2.01
C PHE A 58 11.06 -3.33 1.87
N GLU A 59 11.58 -4.31 2.58
CA GLU A 59 12.99 -4.71 2.50
C GLU A 59 13.36 -5.13 1.07
N ASN A 60 12.54 -5.95 0.42
CA ASN A 60 12.77 -6.39 -0.95
C ASN A 60 12.67 -5.26 -1.97
N SER A 61 11.83 -4.25 -1.75
CA SER A 61 11.72 -3.10 -2.65
C SER A 61 13.00 -2.25 -2.73
N MET A 62 13.87 -2.35 -1.74
CA MET A 62 15.14 -1.63 -1.70
C MET A 62 16.31 -2.42 -2.31
N ILE A 63 16.18 -3.74 -2.46
CA ILE A 63 17.29 -4.61 -2.89
C ILE A 63 17.80 -4.23 -4.27
N ASP A 64 16.92 -3.99 -5.24
CA ASP A 64 17.32 -3.66 -6.60
C ASP A 64 18.10 -2.35 -6.64
N ALA A 65 17.64 -1.33 -5.90
CA ALA A 65 18.34 -0.06 -5.78
C ALA A 65 19.73 -0.21 -5.13
N LEU A 66 19.83 -0.99 -4.06
CA LEU A 66 21.08 -1.25 -3.35
C LEU A 66 22.10 -2.04 -4.20
N LEU A 67 21.59 -2.93 -5.04
CA LEU A 67 22.43 -3.78 -5.91
C LEU A 67 22.61 -3.24 -7.32
N HIS A 68 22.11 -2.04 -7.62
CA HIS A 68 22.13 -1.42 -8.96
C HIS A 68 21.56 -2.35 -10.05
N ARG A 69 20.45 -3.04 -9.74
CA ARG A 69 19.71 -3.92 -10.65
C ARG A 69 18.53 -3.21 -11.29
N GLU A 70 18.00 -3.83 -12.35
CA GLU A 70 16.72 -3.41 -12.93
C GLU A 70 15.59 -3.52 -11.88
N HIS A 71 14.65 -2.59 -11.95
CA HIS A 71 13.54 -2.50 -11.01
C HIS A 71 12.58 -3.68 -11.12
N THR A 72 12.42 -4.42 -10.01
CA THR A 72 11.37 -5.43 -9.89
C THR A 72 10.02 -4.75 -9.61
N SER A 73 8.98 -5.14 -10.33
CA SER A 73 7.65 -4.53 -10.14
C SER A 73 7.11 -4.73 -8.72
N TYR A 74 6.36 -3.75 -8.22
CA TYR A 74 5.72 -3.80 -6.90
C TYR A 74 4.88 -5.09 -6.71
N ARG A 75 4.18 -5.53 -7.75
CA ARG A 75 3.38 -6.77 -7.72
C ARG A 75 4.26 -8.00 -7.57
N GLU A 76 5.35 -8.09 -8.30
CA GLU A 76 6.28 -9.21 -8.22
C GLU A 76 6.96 -9.28 -6.84
N ILE A 77 7.36 -8.12 -6.29
CA ILE A 77 7.85 -8.04 -4.91
C ILE A 77 6.77 -8.52 -3.93
N GLY A 78 5.50 -8.17 -4.18
CA GLY A 78 4.36 -8.63 -3.40
C GLY A 78 4.24 -10.16 -3.38
N HIS A 79 4.30 -10.80 -4.54
CA HIS A 79 4.24 -12.26 -4.67
C HIS A 79 5.39 -12.95 -3.91
N ARG A 80 6.62 -12.50 -4.12
CA ARG A 80 7.81 -13.05 -3.43
C ARG A 80 7.70 -12.89 -1.92
N SER A 81 7.23 -11.74 -1.46
CA SER A 81 7.11 -11.45 -0.03
C SER A 81 6.05 -12.30 0.65
N VAL A 82 4.89 -12.48 0.02
CA VAL A 82 3.82 -13.35 0.55
C VAL A 82 4.30 -14.80 0.59
N ALA A 83 4.88 -15.32 -0.51
CA ALA A 83 5.40 -16.68 -0.58
C ALA A 83 6.44 -16.93 0.53
N PHE A 84 7.40 -16.02 0.69
CA PHE A 84 8.43 -16.12 1.73
C PHE A 84 7.83 -16.17 3.15
N VAL A 85 6.83 -15.35 3.44
CA VAL A 85 6.23 -15.32 4.79
C VAL A 85 5.40 -16.58 5.04
N LEU A 86 4.71 -17.12 4.03
CA LEU A 86 3.98 -18.38 4.10
C LEU A 86 4.94 -19.56 4.37
N GLU A 87 6.05 -19.64 3.62
CA GLU A 87 7.10 -20.65 3.85
C GLU A 87 7.66 -20.58 5.26
N ARG A 88 8.00 -19.38 5.71
CA ARG A 88 8.51 -19.14 7.06
C ARG A 88 7.51 -19.52 8.16
N ALA A 89 6.22 -19.35 7.90
CA ALA A 89 5.15 -19.75 8.82
C ALA A 89 4.81 -21.26 8.74
N GLY A 90 5.44 -22.01 7.83
CA GLY A 90 5.14 -23.42 7.58
C GLY A 90 3.76 -23.66 6.97
N ILE A 91 3.20 -22.69 6.25
CA ILE A 91 1.87 -22.75 5.65
C ILE A 91 2.01 -23.20 4.19
N PRO A 92 1.44 -24.35 3.81
CA PRO A 92 1.44 -24.77 2.40
C PRO A 92 0.57 -23.85 1.54
N TYR A 93 1.08 -23.47 0.37
CA TYR A 93 0.40 -22.55 -0.54
C TYR A 93 0.56 -22.95 -2.01
N THR A 94 -0.29 -22.40 -2.86
CA THR A 94 -0.15 -22.40 -4.32
C THR A 94 0.18 -20.98 -4.81
N LEU A 95 0.69 -20.87 -6.03
CA LEU A 95 0.97 -19.56 -6.63
C LEU A 95 -0.32 -18.73 -6.84
N ASP A 96 -1.44 -19.39 -7.13
CA ASP A 96 -2.74 -18.74 -7.28
C ASP A 96 -3.19 -18.14 -5.95
N GLU A 97 -3.05 -18.86 -4.83
CA GLU A 97 -3.36 -18.35 -3.49
C GLU A 97 -2.49 -17.13 -3.11
N VAL A 98 -1.22 -17.15 -3.48
CA VAL A 98 -0.33 -16.00 -3.33
C VAL A 98 -0.84 -14.81 -4.15
N GLY A 99 -1.23 -15.07 -5.40
CA GLY A 99 -1.80 -14.08 -6.30
C GLY A 99 -3.07 -13.44 -5.73
N ASP A 100 -3.98 -14.25 -5.19
CA ASP A 100 -5.23 -13.79 -4.56
C ASP A 100 -4.95 -12.89 -3.35
N LEU A 101 -4.02 -13.29 -2.48
CA LEU A 101 -3.63 -12.47 -1.32
C LEU A 101 -3.04 -11.11 -1.77
N VAL A 102 -2.16 -11.11 -2.75
CA VAL A 102 -1.56 -9.87 -3.28
C VAL A 102 -2.61 -8.98 -3.94
N ALA A 103 -3.60 -9.55 -4.62
CA ALA A 103 -4.68 -8.79 -5.27
C ALA A 103 -5.54 -7.98 -4.27
N HIS A 104 -5.56 -8.34 -2.99
CA HIS A 104 -6.26 -7.56 -1.97
C HIS A 104 -5.67 -6.15 -1.77
N ILE A 105 -4.40 -5.93 -2.12
CA ILE A 105 -3.78 -4.59 -2.08
C ILE A 105 -4.59 -3.58 -2.93
N GLU A 106 -5.20 -4.04 -4.02
CA GLU A 106 -6.02 -3.18 -4.89
C GLU A 106 -7.40 -2.83 -4.29
N ARG A 107 -7.80 -3.45 -3.17
CA ARG A 107 -9.12 -3.32 -2.55
C ARG A 107 -9.10 -2.69 -1.16
N LEU A 108 -7.94 -2.24 -0.71
CA LEU A 108 -7.77 -1.63 0.61
C LEU A 108 -8.57 -0.32 0.72
N ARG A 109 -9.04 -0.02 1.92
CA ARG A 109 -9.82 1.19 2.20
C ARG A 109 -8.91 2.31 2.72
N PRO A 110 -9.27 3.57 2.47
CA PRO A 110 -8.61 4.69 3.14
C PRO A 110 -8.90 4.65 4.65
N PHE A 111 -8.05 5.30 5.44
CA PHE A 111 -8.39 5.59 6.83
C PHE A 111 -9.70 6.39 6.91
N PRO A 112 -10.52 6.23 7.97
CA PRO A 112 -11.85 6.84 8.05
C PRO A 112 -11.87 8.36 7.85
N GLU A 113 -10.85 9.06 8.34
CA GLU A 113 -10.71 10.51 8.28
C GLU A 113 -10.24 11.04 6.92
N VAL A 114 -9.63 10.20 6.10
CA VAL A 114 -8.97 10.60 4.84
C VAL A 114 -9.94 11.15 3.79
N PRO A 115 -11.11 10.55 3.51
CA PRO A 115 -12.02 11.06 2.49
C PRO A 115 -12.44 12.51 2.76
N GLU A 116 -12.80 12.83 4.00
CA GLU A 116 -13.21 14.18 4.37
C GLU A 116 -12.03 15.17 4.31
N ALA A 117 -10.86 14.75 4.82
CA ALA A 117 -9.66 15.58 4.80
C ALA A 117 -9.22 15.93 3.37
N LEU A 118 -9.21 14.94 2.46
CA LEU A 118 -8.89 15.18 1.05
C LEU A 118 -9.91 16.08 0.36
N ALA A 119 -11.21 15.89 0.61
CA ALA A 119 -12.27 16.74 0.07
C ALA A 119 -12.12 18.19 0.53
N ARG A 120 -11.70 18.44 1.77
CA ARG A 120 -11.40 19.78 2.28
C ARG A 120 -10.18 20.40 1.61
N LEU A 121 -9.10 19.62 1.46
CA LEU A 121 -7.86 20.10 0.83
C LEU A 121 -8.05 20.41 -0.66
N GLN A 122 -8.79 19.57 -1.38
CA GLN A 122 -9.05 19.72 -2.82
C GLN A 122 -9.75 21.05 -3.17
N ARG A 123 -10.48 21.65 -2.22
CA ARG A 123 -11.11 22.97 -2.43
C ARG A 123 -10.10 24.12 -2.57
N ARG A 124 -8.85 23.90 -2.12
CA ARG A 124 -7.82 24.96 -2.07
C ARG A 124 -6.57 24.61 -2.84
N TYR A 125 -6.25 23.32 -2.97
CA TYR A 125 -5.00 22.85 -3.55
C TYR A 125 -5.25 21.69 -4.51
N PRO A 126 -4.54 21.64 -5.64
CA PRO A 126 -4.39 20.40 -6.39
C PRO A 126 -3.83 19.31 -5.49
N LEU A 127 -4.37 18.09 -5.59
CA LEU A 127 -3.89 16.93 -4.85
C LEU A 127 -3.15 15.98 -5.80
N MET A 128 -2.02 15.45 -5.34
CA MET A 128 -1.20 14.50 -6.08
C MET A 128 -0.84 13.32 -5.20
N VAL A 129 -0.80 12.13 -5.77
CA VAL A 129 -0.23 10.94 -5.11
C VAL A 129 1.16 10.69 -5.67
N LEU A 130 2.12 10.52 -4.77
CA LEU A 130 3.45 10.04 -5.07
C LEU A 130 3.59 8.66 -4.42
N SER A 131 3.66 7.60 -5.22
CA SER A 131 3.71 6.24 -4.72
C SER A 131 4.52 5.34 -5.65
N ASN A 132 5.19 4.34 -5.09
CA ASN A 132 5.95 3.34 -5.85
C ASN A 132 5.05 2.26 -6.48
N VAL A 133 3.75 2.48 -6.52
CA VAL A 133 2.74 1.52 -6.98
C VAL A 133 2.30 1.78 -8.40
N ILE A 134 1.92 0.69 -9.09
CA ILE A 134 1.45 0.74 -10.49
C ILE A 134 0.15 1.56 -10.60
N PRO A 135 -0.03 2.38 -11.64
CA PRO A 135 -1.20 3.28 -11.84
C PRO A 135 -2.56 2.58 -11.81
N THR A 136 -2.63 1.28 -12.10
CA THR A 136 -3.87 0.48 -12.13
C THR A 136 -4.54 0.35 -10.76
N CYS A 137 -3.77 0.40 -9.67
CA CYS A 137 -4.31 0.29 -8.30
C CYS A 137 -5.09 1.53 -7.87
N TRP A 138 -4.84 2.68 -8.49
CA TRP A 138 -5.48 3.95 -8.13
C TRP A 138 -6.76 4.27 -8.92
N LYS A 139 -6.80 3.96 -10.21
CA LYS A 139 -7.92 4.32 -11.10
C LYS A 139 -9.30 3.78 -10.68
N ARG A 140 -9.36 2.74 -9.85
CA ARG A 140 -10.62 2.14 -9.40
C ARG A 140 -11.29 2.79 -8.20
N ARG A 141 -10.63 3.73 -7.49
CA ARG A 141 -11.09 4.16 -6.15
C ARG A 141 -11.37 5.63 -5.98
N SER A 142 -10.76 6.47 -6.77
CA SER A 142 -10.64 7.85 -6.30
C SER A 142 -11.83 8.71 -6.63
N GLY A 143 -12.73 8.45 -7.50
CA GLY A 143 -13.72 9.46 -7.89
C GLY A 143 -13.10 10.88 -8.04
N ILE A 144 -11.79 10.98 -7.84
CA ILE A 144 -10.95 12.17 -7.94
C ILE A 144 -10.34 12.11 -9.34
N THR A 145 -10.81 13.01 -10.19
CA THR A 145 -10.35 13.17 -11.55
C THR A 145 -8.89 13.63 -11.55
N GLU A 146 -8.05 12.89 -12.28
CA GLU A 146 -6.66 13.18 -12.63
C GLU A 146 -5.61 13.16 -11.50
N PHE A 147 -4.98 12.01 -11.35
CA PHE A 147 -3.65 11.91 -10.78
C PHE A 147 -2.66 11.49 -11.88
N ARG A 148 -1.65 12.31 -12.13
CA ARG A 148 -0.49 11.91 -12.92
C ARG A 148 0.52 11.26 -12.00
N SER A 149 0.78 9.97 -12.22
CA SER A 149 2.00 9.33 -11.74
C SER A 149 3.13 9.86 -12.61
N THR A 150 4.08 10.58 -12.02
CA THR A 150 5.37 10.88 -12.66
C THR A 150 6.41 9.97 -12.00
N VAL A 151 6.82 8.95 -12.70
CA VAL A 151 8.13 8.31 -12.60
C VAL A 151 8.72 8.35 -13.97
#